data_88433e903571aa02c82863570599e68c
#
_entry.id   88433e903571aa02c82863570599e68c
#
_cell.length_a   1.000
_cell.length_b   1.000
_cell.length_c   1.000
_cell.angle_alpha   90.00
_cell.angle_beta   90.00
_cell.angle_gamma   90.00
#
_symmetry.space_group_name_H-M   'P 1'
#
loop_
_entity.id
_entity.type
_entity.pdbx_description
1 polymer ?
#
loop_
_entity_poly.entity_id
_entity_poly.type
_entity_poly.pdbx_seq_one_letter_code
_entity_poly.pdbx_strand_id
1 'polypeptide(L)'
;MDQVECLVIGAGVVGLAVARALALAGREVMVLEAASAIGTGISSRNSEVIHAGLHGSADWLKVRLCVQGRHMLYDYCEARGVGYRRCGKLLVATSEAELPQLQALAQRAAANGVDDLALLTSAQARALEPELECVAALSSPSSGIVDSHGLMLALQGDLENAGGLVVLNSPVTGADCADRHIDLHTADGTRLRTGLLVNAAGLQASALAATLTGLAPDQVPQTRFAKGNYFLLQGRAPFSRLIYPMPQVGGLGVHLTIDLGGQARFGPDVQWVESADDWLVDPARGEVFYDAVRRYWPGLPDHALQPGYAGIRPKLHGPDESACDFLIQGPATHGVPGLVNLFGIESPGLTSSLAIAEHVLALIAD
;
A
#
# COMPACT_ATOMS: atom_id res chain seq x y z
N MET A 1 16.24 -25.73 -19.70
CA MET A 1 15.67 -24.86 -18.64
C MET A 1 16.57 -23.64 -18.60
N ASP A 2 15.99 -22.48 -18.85
CA ASP A 2 16.74 -21.22 -18.83
C ASP A 2 17.04 -20.82 -17.39
N GLN A 3 18.16 -20.14 -17.19
CA GLN A 3 18.59 -19.67 -15.87
C GLN A 3 18.56 -18.16 -15.81
N VAL A 4 18.08 -17.63 -14.70
CA VAL A 4 18.05 -16.19 -14.37
C VAL A 4 18.51 -16.05 -12.93
N GLU A 5 19.42 -15.13 -12.65
CA GLU A 5 19.97 -15.00 -11.30
C GLU A 5 18.88 -14.70 -10.26
N CYS A 6 17.98 -13.74 -10.56
CA CYS A 6 16.91 -13.30 -9.67
C CYS A 6 15.57 -13.26 -10.40
N LEU A 7 14.55 -13.91 -9.85
CA LEU A 7 13.17 -13.84 -10.30
C LEU A 7 12.32 -13.09 -9.24
N VAL A 8 11.52 -12.14 -9.70
CA VAL A 8 10.52 -11.43 -8.88
C VAL A 8 9.14 -11.75 -9.44
N ILE A 9 8.23 -12.21 -8.61
CA ILE A 9 6.85 -12.53 -9.02
C ILE A 9 5.94 -11.36 -8.66
N GLY A 10 5.32 -10.76 -9.68
CA GLY A 10 4.41 -9.63 -9.58
C GLY A 10 5.06 -8.28 -9.90
N ALA A 11 4.50 -7.59 -10.91
CA ALA A 11 4.92 -6.26 -11.35
C ALA A 11 4.04 -5.14 -10.74
N GLY A 12 3.62 -5.30 -9.49
CA GLY A 12 3.09 -4.22 -8.68
C GLY A 12 4.21 -3.29 -8.16
N VAL A 13 3.86 -2.17 -7.52
CA VAL A 13 4.83 -1.18 -7.04
C VAL A 13 5.94 -1.78 -6.16
N VAL A 14 5.61 -2.77 -5.34
CA VAL A 14 6.59 -3.43 -4.44
C VAL A 14 7.52 -4.34 -5.23
N GLY A 15 6.98 -5.19 -6.11
CA GLY A 15 7.80 -6.07 -6.94
C GLY A 15 8.73 -5.29 -7.87
N LEU A 16 8.25 -4.22 -8.50
CA LEU A 16 9.07 -3.33 -9.33
C LEU A 16 10.16 -2.62 -8.51
N ALA A 17 9.84 -2.16 -7.29
CA ALA A 17 10.84 -1.53 -6.42
C ALA A 17 11.94 -2.51 -6.02
N VAL A 18 11.58 -3.75 -5.66
CA VAL A 18 12.53 -4.82 -5.31
C VAL A 18 13.39 -5.19 -6.53
N ALA A 19 12.76 -5.43 -7.68
CA ALA A 19 13.47 -5.80 -8.91
C ALA A 19 14.46 -4.71 -9.34
N ARG A 20 14.02 -3.44 -9.29
CA ARG A 20 14.90 -2.28 -9.52
C ARG A 20 16.11 -2.28 -8.58
N ALA A 21 15.88 -2.48 -7.29
CA ALA A 21 16.95 -2.45 -6.30
C ALA A 21 17.98 -3.57 -6.54
N LEU A 22 17.51 -4.77 -6.88
CA LEU A 22 18.36 -5.90 -7.25
C LEU A 22 19.18 -5.60 -8.52
N ALA A 23 18.54 -5.05 -9.56
CA ALA A 23 19.23 -4.71 -10.82
C ALA A 23 20.28 -3.61 -10.62
N LEU A 24 19.96 -2.57 -9.83
CA LEU A 24 20.93 -1.52 -9.47
C LEU A 24 22.08 -2.04 -8.61
N ALA A 25 21.89 -3.14 -7.88
CA ALA A 25 22.97 -3.86 -7.19
C ALA A 25 23.79 -4.76 -8.12
N GLY A 26 23.56 -4.71 -9.44
CA GLY A 26 24.31 -5.44 -10.46
C GLY A 26 23.84 -6.89 -10.68
N ARG A 27 22.63 -7.25 -10.20
CA ARG A 27 22.08 -8.61 -10.38
C ARG A 27 21.31 -8.70 -11.70
N GLU A 28 21.34 -9.87 -12.35
CA GLU A 28 20.42 -10.18 -13.46
C GLU A 28 19.02 -10.42 -12.91
N VAL A 29 18.02 -9.63 -13.34
CA VAL A 29 16.67 -9.67 -12.77
C VAL A 29 15.60 -9.81 -13.85
N MET A 30 14.68 -10.75 -13.63
CA MET A 30 13.47 -10.87 -14.43
C MET A 30 12.24 -10.80 -13.51
N VAL A 31 11.27 -9.96 -13.89
CA VAL A 31 9.95 -9.88 -13.22
C VAL A 31 8.94 -10.64 -14.05
N LEU A 32 8.19 -11.54 -13.42
CA LEU A 32 7.07 -12.26 -14.04
C LEU A 32 5.74 -11.68 -13.54
N GLU A 33 4.94 -11.17 -14.47
CA GLU A 33 3.61 -10.61 -14.18
C GLU A 33 2.53 -11.46 -14.86
N ALA A 34 1.52 -11.84 -14.10
CA ALA A 34 0.41 -12.65 -14.59
C ALA A 34 -0.50 -11.88 -15.56
N ALA A 35 -0.66 -10.58 -15.35
CA ALA A 35 -1.51 -9.71 -16.16
C ALA A 35 -0.82 -9.22 -17.44
N SER A 36 -1.62 -8.60 -18.31
CA SER A 36 -1.15 -7.99 -19.57
C SER A 36 -0.49 -6.61 -19.40
N ALA A 37 -0.44 -6.09 -18.16
CA ALA A 37 0.20 -4.81 -17.82
C ALA A 37 0.69 -4.80 -16.39
N ILE A 38 1.66 -3.94 -16.09
CA ILE A 38 2.13 -3.72 -14.72
C ILE A 38 1.05 -3.06 -13.86
N GLY A 39 1.09 -3.29 -12.54
CA GLY A 39 0.32 -2.54 -11.55
C GLY A 39 -1.20 -2.71 -11.59
N THR A 40 -1.74 -3.67 -12.30
CA THR A 40 -3.20 -3.85 -12.50
C THR A 40 -3.96 -4.28 -11.25
N GLY A 41 -3.25 -4.77 -10.23
CA GLY A 41 -3.83 -5.19 -8.95
C GLY A 41 -3.97 -4.02 -7.95
N ILE A 42 -3.56 -4.24 -6.71
CA ILE A 42 -3.70 -3.30 -5.58
C ILE A 42 -2.96 -1.98 -5.84
N SER A 43 -1.87 -2.01 -6.60
CA SER A 43 -1.00 -0.85 -6.82
C SER A 43 -1.69 0.29 -7.56
N SER A 44 -2.69 0.02 -8.38
CA SER A 44 -3.53 1.03 -9.08
C SER A 44 -4.87 1.29 -8.39
N ARG A 45 -5.18 0.59 -7.30
CA ARG A 45 -6.49 0.63 -6.64
C ARG A 45 -6.37 1.01 -5.17
N ASN A 46 -5.81 2.19 -4.93
CA ASN A 46 -5.53 2.73 -3.61
C ASN A 46 -5.80 4.25 -3.56
N SER A 47 -5.54 4.87 -2.43
CA SER A 47 -5.76 6.32 -2.24
C SER A 47 -4.62 7.19 -2.76
N GLU A 48 -3.54 6.62 -3.29
CA GLU A 48 -2.33 7.32 -3.77
C GLU A 48 -1.66 8.23 -2.71
N VAL A 49 -1.87 7.91 -1.44
CA VAL A 49 -1.39 8.72 -0.33
C VAL A 49 0.05 8.35 0.03
N ILE A 50 0.90 9.35 0.11
CA ILE A 50 2.20 9.28 0.80
C ILE A 50 1.94 9.48 2.29
N HIS A 51 2.01 8.39 3.04
CA HIS A 51 1.75 8.37 4.48
C HIS A 51 2.96 8.86 5.27
N ALA A 52 2.71 9.54 6.39
CA ALA A 52 3.77 10.03 7.27
C ALA A 52 4.29 8.98 8.28
N GLY A 53 3.55 7.89 8.53
CA GLY A 53 3.90 6.90 9.56
C GLY A 53 3.17 7.10 10.90
N LEU A 54 1.96 7.67 10.87
CA LEU A 54 1.22 8.08 12.08
C LEU A 54 0.62 6.91 12.87
N HIS A 55 0.27 5.81 12.19
CA HIS A 55 -0.50 4.70 12.74
C HIS A 55 0.38 3.49 13.02
N GLY A 56 0.00 2.71 14.04
CA GLY A 56 0.74 1.52 14.47
C GLY A 56 1.82 1.81 15.50
N SER A 57 2.43 0.74 16.04
CA SER A 57 3.54 0.82 16.98
C SER A 57 4.87 1.05 16.25
N ALA A 58 5.82 1.77 16.88
CA ALA A 58 7.18 1.97 16.37
C ALA A 58 7.93 0.64 16.14
N ASP A 59 7.57 -0.41 16.87
CA ASP A 59 8.15 -1.74 16.72
C ASP A 59 7.72 -2.45 15.42
N TRP A 60 6.62 -2.01 14.82
CA TRP A 60 6.12 -2.63 13.61
C TRP A 60 6.99 -2.28 12.39
N LEU A 61 7.30 -3.31 11.62
CA LEU A 61 8.10 -3.18 10.40
C LEU A 61 7.45 -2.20 9.41
N LYS A 62 6.14 -2.30 9.18
CA LYS A 62 5.41 -1.40 8.28
C LYS A 62 5.46 0.08 8.69
N VAL A 63 5.60 0.37 9.99
CA VAL A 63 5.73 1.75 10.49
C VAL A 63 7.12 2.28 10.18
N ARG A 64 8.16 1.53 10.52
CA ARG A 64 9.56 1.90 10.24
C ARG A 64 9.78 2.10 8.74
N LEU A 65 9.33 1.13 7.93
CA LEU A 65 9.44 1.20 6.46
C LEU A 65 8.60 2.33 5.87
N CYS A 66 7.49 2.74 6.50
CA CYS A 66 6.70 3.89 6.07
C CYS A 66 7.45 5.21 6.33
N VAL A 67 8.01 5.40 7.51
CA VAL A 67 8.76 6.61 7.85
C VAL A 67 9.98 6.76 6.96
N GLN A 68 10.75 5.69 6.77
CA GLN A 68 11.90 5.66 5.85
C GLN A 68 11.45 5.86 4.41
N GLY A 69 10.49 5.07 3.94
CA GLY A 69 10.01 5.05 2.57
C GLY A 69 9.38 6.37 2.14
N ARG A 70 8.76 7.13 3.05
CA ARG A 70 8.24 8.46 2.77
C ARG A 70 9.33 9.40 2.23
N HIS A 71 10.47 9.46 2.87
CA HIS A 71 11.60 10.30 2.43
C HIS A 71 12.12 9.82 1.09
N MET A 72 12.42 8.52 0.98
CA MET A 72 12.90 7.91 -0.26
C MET A 72 11.93 8.15 -1.42
N LEU A 73 10.62 8.07 -1.17
CA LEU A 73 9.61 8.22 -2.22
C LEU A 73 9.54 9.66 -2.74
N TYR A 74 9.59 10.66 -1.85
CA TYR A 74 9.64 12.06 -2.28
C TYR A 74 10.90 12.36 -3.10
N ASP A 75 12.07 11.94 -2.61
CA ASP A 75 13.35 12.13 -3.30
C ASP A 75 13.37 11.43 -4.67
N TYR A 76 12.80 10.22 -4.71
CA TYR A 76 12.68 9.45 -5.95
C TYR A 76 11.75 10.14 -6.96
N CYS A 77 10.58 10.59 -6.53
CA CYS A 77 9.63 11.29 -7.40
C CYS A 77 10.25 12.56 -7.98
N GLU A 78 10.94 13.34 -7.18
CA GLU A 78 11.64 14.55 -7.63
C GLU A 78 12.74 14.21 -8.66
N ALA A 79 13.56 13.21 -8.36
CA ALA A 79 14.67 12.79 -9.23
C ALA A 79 14.22 12.19 -10.56
N ARG A 80 13.02 11.59 -10.62
CA ARG A 80 12.49 10.91 -11.81
C ARG A 80 11.34 11.66 -12.51
N GLY A 81 10.96 12.82 -12.00
CA GLY A 81 9.85 13.59 -12.57
C GLY A 81 8.48 12.92 -12.40
N VAL A 82 8.33 12.05 -11.41
CA VAL A 82 7.04 11.45 -11.06
C VAL A 82 6.16 12.49 -10.38
N GLY A 83 4.91 12.62 -10.84
CA GLY A 83 3.97 13.58 -10.25
C GLY A 83 3.70 13.28 -8.78
N TYR A 84 3.88 14.28 -7.92
CA TYR A 84 3.52 14.21 -6.50
C TYR A 84 3.13 15.58 -5.96
N ARG A 85 2.48 15.61 -4.80
CA ARG A 85 2.17 16.85 -4.10
C ARG A 85 2.20 16.65 -2.59
N ARG A 86 2.98 17.44 -1.87
CA ARG A 86 2.98 17.53 -0.40
C ARG A 86 1.81 18.40 0.05
N CYS A 87 0.58 17.92 -0.16
CA CYS A 87 -0.63 18.68 0.17
C CYS A 87 -0.92 18.73 1.67
N GLY A 88 -0.28 17.87 2.46
CA GLY A 88 -0.56 17.74 3.88
C GLY A 88 -1.86 16.96 4.16
N LYS A 89 -2.05 16.66 5.44
CA LYS A 89 -3.21 15.92 5.96
C LYS A 89 -3.68 16.55 7.26
N LEU A 90 -4.98 16.64 7.45
CA LEU A 90 -5.60 16.96 8.72
C LEU A 90 -6.32 15.70 9.25
N LEU A 91 -5.88 15.22 10.42
CA LEU A 91 -6.63 14.21 11.16
C LEU A 91 -7.55 14.98 12.11
N VAL A 92 -8.86 14.76 12.00
CA VAL A 92 -9.84 15.65 12.62
C VAL A 92 -10.68 14.94 13.66
N ALA A 93 -10.80 15.57 14.84
CA ALA A 93 -11.77 15.22 15.85
C ALA A 93 -13.06 16.05 15.60
N THR A 94 -14.17 15.36 15.38
CA THR A 94 -15.46 16.01 15.10
C THR A 94 -16.32 16.15 16.37
N SER A 95 -15.85 15.58 17.49
CA SER A 95 -16.47 15.71 18.82
C SER A 95 -15.41 15.80 19.92
N GLU A 96 -15.77 16.37 21.08
CA GLU A 96 -14.89 16.43 22.25
C GLU A 96 -14.45 15.02 22.73
N ALA A 97 -15.31 14.03 22.56
CA ALA A 97 -15.02 12.64 22.92
C ALA A 97 -13.85 12.03 22.12
N GLU A 98 -13.51 12.59 20.96
CA GLU A 98 -12.41 12.13 20.10
C GLU A 98 -11.06 12.79 20.42
N LEU A 99 -11.02 13.86 21.24
CA LEU A 99 -9.79 14.58 21.58
C LEU A 99 -8.72 13.69 22.22
N PRO A 100 -9.05 12.80 23.18
CA PRO A 100 -8.03 11.91 23.75
C PRO A 100 -7.38 10.99 22.69
N GLN A 101 -8.16 10.51 21.71
CA GLN A 101 -7.64 9.69 20.63
C GLN A 101 -6.70 10.48 19.70
N LEU A 102 -7.06 11.74 19.40
CA LEU A 102 -6.23 12.63 18.58
C LEU A 102 -4.89 12.93 19.26
N GLN A 103 -4.90 13.18 20.58
CA GLN A 103 -3.69 13.40 21.38
C GLN A 103 -2.82 12.13 21.46
N ALA A 104 -3.43 10.96 21.70
CA ALA A 104 -2.73 9.68 21.72
C ALA A 104 -2.09 9.36 20.35
N LEU A 105 -2.77 9.73 19.26
CA LEU A 105 -2.22 9.58 17.91
C LEU A 105 -0.99 10.48 17.70
N ALA A 106 -1.03 11.73 18.15
CA ALA A 106 0.12 12.65 18.08
C ALA A 106 1.33 12.11 18.85
N GLN A 107 1.11 11.58 20.07
CA GLN A 107 2.18 10.99 20.88
C GLN A 107 2.78 9.74 20.21
N ARG A 108 1.93 8.88 19.67
CA ARG A 108 2.35 7.66 18.94
C ARG A 108 3.17 8.02 17.72
N ALA A 109 2.71 8.99 16.93
CA ALA A 109 3.41 9.42 15.73
C ALA A 109 4.78 10.03 16.06
N ALA A 110 4.89 10.78 17.15
CA ALA A 110 6.19 11.28 17.64
C ALA A 110 7.13 10.12 18.02
N ALA A 111 6.62 9.08 18.70
CA ALA A 111 7.38 7.88 18.99
C ALA A 111 7.81 7.10 17.73
N ASN A 112 7.05 7.20 16.65
CA ASN A 112 7.39 6.63 15.34
C ASN A 112 8.45 7.45 14.57
N GLY A 113 8.89 8.61 15.09
CA GLY A 113 9.85 9.50 14.42
C GLY A 113 9.20 10.50 13.45
N VAL A 114 7.90 10.80 13.64
CA VAL A 114 7.22 11.87 12.88
C VAL A 114 7.17 13.13 13.76
N ASP A 115 8.02 14.09 13.46
CA ASP A 115 8.34 15.25 14.30
C ASP A 115 7.71 16.57 13.82
N ASP A 116 7.04 16.57 12.66
CA ASP A 116 6.45 17.76 12.02
C ASP A 116 4.96 17.97 12.30
N LEU A 117 4.41 17.25 13.28
CA LEU A 117 2.99 17.32 13.62
C LEU A 117 2.65 18.53 14.48
N ALA A 118 1.49 19.11 14.25
CA ALA A 118 0.96 20.21 15.05
C ALA A 118 -0.51 20.00 15.40
N LEU A 119 -0.83 20.10 16.70
CA LEU A 119 -2.23 20.18 17.14
C LEU A 119 -2.79 21.56 16.82
N LEU A 120 -3.97 21.59 16.22
CA LEU A 120 -4.68 22.79 15.79
C LEU A 120 -6.01 22.88 16.52
N THR A 121 -6.35 24.09 16.92
CA THR A 121 -7.72 24.43 17.35
C THR A 121 -8.68 24.38 16.15
N SER A 122 -9.99 24.32 16.40
CA SER A 122 -11.02 24.42 15.36
C SER A 122 -10.80 25.66 14.47
N ALA A 123 -10.53 26.81 15.05
CA ALA A 123 -10.32 28.05 14.30
C ALA A 123 -9.09 27.99 13.39
N GLN A 124 -7.98 27.39 13.85
CA GLN A 124 -6.76 27.21 13.04
C GLN A 124 -6.99 26.20 11.91
N ALA A 125 -7.70 25.09 12.18
CA ALA A 125 -8.02 24.10 11.16
C ALA A 125 -8.93 24.68 10.08
N ARG A 126 -9.94 25.48 10.48
CA ARG A 126 -10.86 26.18 9.56
C ARG A 126 -10.16 27.28 8.76
N ALA A 127 -9.14 27.94 9.32
CA ALA A 127 -8.34 28.90 8.56
C ALA A 127 -7.55 28.23 7.43
N LEU A 128 -7.17 26.94 7.59
CA LEU A 128 -6.52 26.15 6.54
C LEU A 128 -7.51 25.57 5.53
N GLU A 129 -8.68 25.16 6.00
CA GLU A 129 -9.76 24.51 5.20
C GLU A 129 -11.12 25.09 5.64
N PRO A 130 -11.62 26.13 4.95
CA PRO A 130 -12.82 26.88 5.41
C PRO A 130 -14.09 26.05 5.53
N GLU A 131 -14.25 25.03 4.71
CA GLU A 131 -15.41 24.12 4.71
C GLU A 131 -15.34 23.04 5.82
N LEU A 132 -14.21 22.98 6.57
CA LEU A 132 -13.99 21.92 7.57
C LEU A 132 -14.72 22.23 8.88
N GLU A 133 -15.52 21.27 9.37
CA GLU A 133 -16.11 21.27 10.70
C GLU A 133 -15.36 20.26 11.59
N CYS A 134 -14.74 20.78 12.65
CA CYS A 134 -14.08 19.94 13.66
C CYS A 134 -13.93 20.71 14.99
N VAL A 135 -13.71 20.01 16.08
CA VAL A 135 -13.37 20.60 17.39
C VAL A 135 -11.86 20.78 17.53
N ALA A 136 -11.08 19.91 16.92
CA ALA A 136 -9.61 20.02 16.83
C ALA A 136 -9.09 19.21 15.64
N ALA A 137 -7.87 19.49 15.23
CA ALA A 137 -7.17 18.71 14.22
C ALA A 137 -5.70 18.47 14.57
N LEU A 138 -5.12 17.40 14.00
CA LEU A 138 -3.68 17.15 13.98
C LEU A 138 -3.20 17.35 12.55
N SER A 139 -2.37 18.34 12.33
CA SER A 139 -1.75 18.64 11.03
C SER A 139 -0.54 17.72 10.81
N SER A 140 -0.46 17.10 9.63
CA SER A 140 0.67 16.29 9.18
C SER A 140 1.16 16.81 7.82
N PRO A 141 2.07 17.80 7.83
CA PRO A 141 2.56 18.45 6.59
C PRO A 141 3.31 17.52 5.66
N SER A 142 3.99 16.50 6.19
CA SER A 142 4.76 15.53 5.42
C SER A 142 3.92 14.48 4.70
N SER A 143 2.61 14.42 4.96
CA SER A 143 1.69 13.61 4.15
C SER A 143 1.46 14.25 2.77
N GLY A 144 1.23 13.43 1.76
CA GLY A 144 0.99 13.91 0.40
C GLY A 144 0.32 12.87 -0.47
N ILE A 145 0.38 13.10 -1.77
CA ILE A 145 -0.14 12.22 -2.81
C ILE A 145 0.90 12.02 -3.92
N VAL A 146 0.81 10.91 -4.63
CA VAL A 146 1.71 10.53 -5.71
C VAL A 146 0.91 9.95 -6.89
N ASP A 147 1.39 10.17 -8.10
CA ASP A 147 0.96 9.39 -9.28
C ASP A 147 1.51 7.97 -9.17
N SER A 148 0.68 7.04 -8.74
CA SER A 148 1.07 5.64 -8.54
C SER A 148 1.44 4.95 -9.86
N HIS A 149 0.82 5.33 -10.97
CA HIS A 149 1.13 4.79 -12.30
C HIS A 149 2.46 5.34 -12.82
N GLY A 150 2.66 6.65 -12.74
CA GLY A 150 3.94 7.28 -13.08
C GLY A 150 5.09 6.73 -12.24
N LEU A 151 4.86 6.46 -10.95
CA LEU A 151 5.84 5.81 -10.07
C LEU A 151 6.23 4.42 -10.57
N MET A 152 5.25 3.57 -10.90
CA MET A 152 5.52 2.21 -11.38
C MET A 152 6.23 2.21 -12.74
N LEU A 153 5.85 3.11 -13.65
CA LEU A 153 6.55 3.29 -14.94
C LEU A 153 8.00 3.75 -14.74
N ALA A 154 8.26 4.67 -13.81
CA ALA A 154 9.62 5.10 -13.51
C ALA A 154 10.46 3.97 -12.90
N LEU A 155 9.87 3.16 -11.98
CA LEU A 155 10.54 1.99 -11.41
C LEU A 155 10.87 0.94 -12.47
N GLN A 156 9.93 0.66 -13.39
CA GLN A 156 10.16 -0.23 -14.54
C GLN A 156 11.27 0.31 -15.44
N GLY A 157 11.22 1.60 -15.79
CA GLY A 157 12.26 2.21 -16.63
C GLY A 157 13.64 2.13 -16.00
N ASP A 158 13.79 2.36 -14.69
CA ASP A 158 15.05 2.20 -13.98
C ASP A 158 15.53 0.74 -13.98
N LEU A 159 14.62 -0.22 -13.78
CA LEU A 159 14.90 -1.65 -13.84
C LEU A 159 15.45 -2.04 -15.23
N GLU A 160 14.75 -1.65 -16.30
CA GLU A 160 15.11 -1.96 -17.67
C GLU A 160 16.43 -1.28 -18.09
N ASN A 161 16.64 -0.02 -17.67
CA ASN A 161 17.91 0.68 -17.88
C ASN A 161 19.09 0.02 -17.16
N ALA A 162 18.84 -0.69 -16.07
CA ALA A 162 19.84 -1.49 -15.35
C ALA A 162 19.97 -2.92 -15.90
N GLY A 163 19.32 -3.25 -17.04
CA GLY A 163 19.40 -4.55 -17.71
C GLY A 163 18.38 -5.58 -17.24
N GLY A 164 17.45 -5.22 -16.36
CA GLY A 164 16.36 -6.12 -15.95
C GLY A 164 15.24 -6.20 -16.99
N LEU A 165 14.35 -7.16 -16.83
CA LEU A 165 13.27 -7.45 -17.77
C LEU A 165 11.94 -7.66 -17.05
N VAL A 166 10.83 -7.14 -17.60
CA VAL A 166 9.46 -7.44 -17.17
C VAL A 166 8.77 -8.30 -18.24
N VAL A 167 8.33 -9.49 -17.85
CA VAL A 167 7.60 -10.43 -18.72
C VAL A 167 6.15 -10.49 -18.28
N LEU A 168 5.27 -9.98 -19.13
CA LEU A 168 3.81 -9.95 -18.92
C LEU A 168 3.16 -11.25 -19.37
N ASN A 169 1.91 -11.47 -18.97
CA ASN A 169 1.12 -12.66 -19.30
C ASN A 169 1.81 -13.98 -18.91
N SER A 170 2.56 -13.94 -17.81
CA SER A 170 3.39 -15.07 -17.34
C SER A 170 2.98 -15.49 -15.92
N PRO A 171 1.76 -16.03 -15.74
CA PRO A 171 1.30 -16.46 -14.43
C PRO A 171 2.12 -17.66 -13.92
N VAL A 172 2.72 -17.49 -12.75
CA VAL A 172 3.47 -18.53 -12.06
C VAL A 172 2.50 -19.47 -11.37
N THR A 173 2.68 -20.77 -11.55
CA THR A 173 1.83 -21.82 -10.98
C THR A 173 2.44 -22.51 -9.77
N GLY A 174 3.75 -22.39 -9.58
CA GLY A 174 4.49 -22.97 -8.45
C GLY A 174 5.98 -23.00 -8.69
N ALA A 175 6.71 -23.53 -7.73
CA ALA A 175 8.12 -23.78 -7.85
C ALA A 175 8.59 -24.94 -6.97
N ASP A 176 9.67 -25.59 -7.40
CA ASP A 176 10.39 -26.61 -6.65
C ASP A 176 11.63 -25.99 -6.02
N CYS A 177 11.59 -25.80 -4.69
CA CYS A 177 12.69 -25.25 -3.93
C CYS A 177 13.67 -26.35 -3.52
N ALA A 178 14.89 -26.28 -4.02
CA ALA A 178 16.00 -27.18 -3.68
C ALA A 178 17.09 -26.40 -2.93
N ASP A 179 18.09 -27.11 -2.41
CA ASP A 179 19.15 -26.52 -1.56
C ASP A 179 19.95 -25.39 -2.21
N ARG A 180 20.05 -25.36 -3.53
CA ARG A 180 20.92 -24.40 -4.24
C ARG A 180 20.23 -23.61 -5.35
N HIS A 181 18.99 -23.95 -5.68
CA HIS A 181 18.22 -23.30 -6.74
C HIS A 181 16.73 -23.53 -6.57
N ILE A 182 15.97 -22.70 -7.24
CA ILE A 182 14.52 -22.80 -7.29
C ILE A 182 14.12 -22.98 -8.75
N ASP A 183 13.39 -24.05 -9.06
CA ASP A 183 12.86 -24.34 -10.40
C ASP A 183 11.40 -23.88 -10.46
N LEU A 184 11.13 -22.79 -11.15
CA LEU A 184 9.82 -22.15 -11.24
C LEU A 184 9.07 -22.65 -12.48
N HIS A 185 7.73 -22.74 -12.36
CA HIS A 185 6.80 -23.17 -13.39
C HIS A 185 5.77 -22.09 -13.69
N THR A 186 5.52 -21.84 -14.97
CA THR A 186 4.46 -20.95 -15.44
C THR A 186 3.30 -21.70 -16.06
N ALA A 187 2.15 -21.05 -16.24
CA ALA A 187 0.96 -21.71 -16.76
C ALA A 187 1.05 -22.16 -18.23
N ASP A 188 1.93 -21.54 -19.02
CA ASP A 188 2.22 -21.93 -20.41
C ASP A 188 3.23 -23.09 -20.53
N GLY A 189 3.70 -23.62 -19.39
CA GLY A 189 4.68 -24.71 -19.31
C GLY A 189 6.13 -24.28 -19.37
N THR A 190 6.44 -22.99 -19.40
CA THR A 190 7.80 -22.49 -19.28
C THR A 190 8.39 -22.85 -17.92
N ARG A 191 9.67 -23.22 -17.90
CA ARG A 191 10.43 -23.56 -16.69
C ARG A 191 11.67 -22.71 -16.60
N LEU A 192 11.85 -22.02 -15.47
CA LEU A 192 12.98 -21.14 -15.19
C LEU A 192 13.69 -21.61 -13.93
N ARG A 193 15.01 -21.53 -13.91
CA ARG A 193 15.84 -21.79 -12.73
C ARG A 193 16.41 -20.48 -12.20
N THR A 194 16.36 -20.30 -10.90
CA THR A 194 16.91 -19.11 -10.24
C THR A 194 17.64 -19.43 -8.94
N GLY A 195 18.58 -18.56 -8.58
CA GLY A 195 19.21 -18.57 -7.25
C GLY A 195 18.45 -17.74 -6.23
N LEU A 196 17.60 -16.79 -6.69
CA LEU A 196 16.80 -15.94 -5.83
C LEU A 196 15.39 -15.78 -6.40
N LEU A 197 14.39 -16.12 -5.60
CA LEU A 197 12.98 -15.93 -5.90
C LEU A 197 12.35 -14.98 -4.88
N VAL A 198 11.78 -13.87 -5.34
CA VAL A 198 11.00 -12.95 -4.50
C VAL A 198 9.52 -13.04 -4.85
N ASN A 199 8.72 -13.51 -3.92
CA ASN A 199 7.27 -13.57 -4.03
C ASN A 199 6.66 -12.22 -3.62
N ALA A 200 6.39 -11.35 -4.59
CA ALA A 200 5.71 -10.07 -4.46
C ALA A 200 4.31 -10.09 -5.11
N ALA A 201 3.65 -11.25 -5.12
CA ALA A 201 2.38 -11.50 -5.81
C ALA A 201 1.14 -10.85 -5.14
N GLY A 202 1.31 -9.98 -4.15
CA GLY A 202 0.24 -9.19 -3.55
C GLY A 202 -0.88 -10.04 -2.95
N LEU A 203 -2.10 -9.93 -3.48
CA LEU A 203 -3.26 -10.73 -3.02
C LEU A 203 -3.05 -12.24 -3.18
N GLN A 204 -2.23 -12.65 -4.13
CA GLN A 204 -1.96 -14.06 -4.43
C GLN A 204 -0.71 -14.60 -3.71
N ALA A 205 0.00 -13.79 -2.91
CA ALA A 205 1.29 -14.17 -2.33
C ALA A 205 1.21 -15.44 -1.47
N SER A 206 0.18 -15.58 -0.61
CA SER A 206 -0.01 -16.80 0.21
C SER A 206 -0.44 -18.00 -0.62
N ALA A 207 -1.32 -17.81 -1.59
CA ALA A 207 -1.75 -18.90 -2.47
C ALA A 207 -0.57 -19.44 -3.29
N LEU A 208 0.26 -18.54 -3.82
CA LEU A 208 1.48 -18.93 -4.54
C LEU A 208 2.48 -19.63 -3.60
N ALA A 209 2.71 -19.08 -2.39
CA ALA A 209 3.63 -19.69 -1.43
C ALA A 209 3.21 -21.12 -1.05
N ALA A 210 1.91 -21.40 -1.00
CA ALA A 210 1.39 -22.75 -0.74
C ALA A 210 1.68 -23.77 -1.87
N THR A 211 2.08 -23.31 -3.06
CA THR A 211 2.50 -24.18 -4.18
C THR A 211 4.01 -24.35 -4.27
N LEU A 212 4.79 -23.74 -3.38
CA LEU A 212 6.24 -23.86 -3.36
C LEU A 212 6.64 -25.14 -2.59
N THR A 213 7.15 -26.15 -3.30
CA THR A 213 7.67 -27.35 -2.63
C THR A 213 8.93 -26.99 -1.82
N GLY A 214 9.10 -27.60 -0.66
CA GLY A 214 10.21 -27.28 0.25
C GLY A 214 9.91 -26.17 1.26
N LEU A 215 8.87 -25.36 1.06
CA LEU A 215 8.37 -24.43 2.07
C LEU A 215 7.36 -25.14 2.98
N ALA A 216 7.60 -25.10 4.30
CA ALA A 216 6.72 -25.74 5.25
C ALA A 216 5.35 -25.02 5.31
N PRO A 217 4.22 -25.75 5.35
CA PRO A 217 2.88 -25.14 5.31
C PRO A 217 2.59 -24.16 6.44
N ASP A 218 3.18 -24.34 7.61
CA ASP A 218 3.07 -23.43 8.78
C ASP A 218 3.78 -22.09 8.58
N GLN A 219 4.66 -21.99 7.59
CA GLN A 219 5.31 -20.74 7.17
C GLN A 219 4.44 -19.91 6.20
N VAL A 220 3.31 -20.44 5.75
CA VAL A 220 2.42 -19.75 4.81
C VAL A 220 1.20 -19.19 5.55
N PRO A 221 1.11 -17.86 5.73
CA PRO A 221 -0.02 -17.27 6.44
C PRO A 221 -1.28 -17.34 5.58
N GLN A 222 -2.45 -17.40 6.23
CA GLN A 222 -3.71 -17.26 5.55
C GLN A 222 -3.97 -15.79 5.21
N THR A 223 -4.08 -15.46 3.92
CA THR A 223 -4.55 -14.13 3.49
C THR A 223 -6.07 -14.07 3.53
N ARG A 224 -6.59 -12.99 4.09
CA ARG A 224 -8.00 -12.59 4.07
C ARG A 224 -8.15 -11.30 3.27
N PHE A 225 -9.29 -11.08 2.66
CA PHE A 225 -9.50 -9.98 1.74
C PHE A 225 -10.43 -8.92 2.33
N ALA A 226 -9.88 -7.72 2.57
CA ALA A 226 -10.66 -6.57 3.04
C ALA A 226 -10.80 -5.55 1.90
N LYS A 227 -11.92 -5.62 1.20
CA LYS A 227 -12.29 -4.69 0.14
C LYS A 227 -12.57 -3.32 0.71
N GLY A 228 -12.13 -2.29 0.02
CA GLY A 228 -12.39 -0.88 0.32
C GLY A 228 -13.01 -0.21 -0.90
N ASN A 229 -14.23 0.30 -0.73
CA ASN A 229 -14.94 0.99 -1.79
C ASN A 229 -14.63 2.49 -1.76
N TYR A 230 -14.50 3.09 -2.94
CA TYR A 230 -14.29 4.52 -3.09
C TYR A 230 -15.43 5.15 -3.87
N PHE A 231 -15.84 6.33 -3.42
CA PHE A 231 -16.82 7.17 -4.11
C PHE A 231 -16.18 8.48 -4.53
N LEU A 232 -16.48 8.91 -5.74
CA LEU A 232 -15.96 10.15 -6.33
C LEU A 232 -16.97 11.28 -6.08
N LEU A 233 -16.47 12.46 -5.76
CA LEU A 233 -17.31 13.66 -5.65
C LEU A 233 -17.64 14.19 -7.06
N GLN A 234 -18.90 14.44 -7.32
CA GLN A 234 -19.29 15.27 -8.47
C GLN A 234 -19.03 16.75 -8.13
N GLY A 235 -18.23 17.41 -8.95
CA GLY A 235 -17.92 18.80 -8.77
C GLY A 235 -16.55 19.06 -8.15
N ARG A 236 -16.38 20.28 -7.62
CA ARG A 236 -15.09 20.74 -7.09
C ARG A 236 -14.83 20.16 -5.70
N ALA A 237 -13.59 19.74 -5.44
CA ALA A 237 -13.15 19.35 -4.11
C ALA A 237 -13.27 20.53 -3.12
N PRO A 238 -13.86 20.30 -1.93
CA PRO A 238 -14.06 21.35 -0.92
C PRO A 238 -12.75 21.68 -0.18
N PHE A 239 -11.77 20.77 -0.22
CA PHE A 239 -10.52 20.85 0.52
C PHE A 239 -9.30 20.80 -0.40
N SER A 240 -8.21 21.36 0.09
CA SER A 240 -6.91 21.36 -0.57
C SER A 240 -5.95 20.31 0.02
N ARG A 241 -6.30 19.77 1.20
CA ARG A 241 -5.58 18.76 1.97
C ARG A 241 -6.37 17.47 2.09
N LEU A 242 -5.70 16.41 2.53
CA LEU A 242 -6.34 15.15 2.90
C LEU A 242 -7.06 15.33 4.25
N ILE A 243 -8.31 14.90 4.36
CA ILE A 243 -9.09 15.00 5.60
C ILE A 243 -9.41 13.60 6.11
N TYR A 244 -8.90 13.27 7.29
CA TYR A 244 -9.04 11.97 7.93
C TYR A 244 -9.75 12.13 9.28
N PRO A 245 -11.05 11.83 9.37
CA PRO A 245 -11.75 11.83 10.66
C PRO A 245 -11.20 10.73 11.57
N MET A 246 -11.27 10.97 12.88
CA MET A 246 -10.92 9.95 13.86
C MET A 246 -11.82 8.72 13.69
N PRO A 247 -11.25 7.50 13.80
CA PRO A 247 -12.02 6.27 13.75
C PRO A 247 -13.08 6.23 14.85
N GLN A 248 -14.30 5.81 14.54
CA GLN A 248 -15.36 5.60 15.51
C GLN A 248 -15.45 4.13 15.93
N VAL A 249 -15.90 3.89 17.14
CA VAL A 249 -16.28 2.55 17.59
C VAL A 249 -17.48 2.09 16.75
N GLY A 250 -17.27 1.08 15.89
CA GLY A 250 -18.31 0.54 15.00
C GLY A 250 -18.65 1.40 13.78
N GLY A 251 -17.94 2.53 13.55
CA GLY A 251 -18.16 3.43 12.42
C GLY A 251 -16.98 3.52 11.46
N LEU A 252 -17.29 3.88 10.21
CA LEU A 252 -16.30 4.13 9.18
C LEU A 252 -15.68 5.53 9.37
N GLY A 253 -14.39 5.58 9.52
CA GLY A 253 -13.65 6.82 9.28
C GLY A 253 -13.51 7.01 7.76
N VAL A 254 -14.54 7.55 7.09
CA VAL A 254 -14.46 7.82 5.65
C VAL A 254 -13.54 8.99 5.39
N HIS A 255 -12.36 8.69 4.84
CA HIS A 255 -11.36 9.69 4.50
C HIS A 255 -11.78 10.46 3.24
N LEU A 256 -11.42 11.75 3.17
CA LEU A 256 -11.36 12.47 1.92
C LEU A 256 -9.92 12.51 1.44
N THR A 257 -9.70 12.07 0.21
CA THR A 257 -8.45 12.24 -0.54
C THR A 257 -8.68 13.01 -1.83
N ILE A 258 -7.63 13.60 -2.34
CA ILE A 258 -7.61 14.30 -3.62
C ILE A 258 -6.54 13.71 -4.51
N ASP A 259 -6.77 13.62 -5.79
CA ASP A 259 -5.72 13.25 -6.73
C ASP A 259 -4.94 14.49 -7.23
N LEU A 260 -3.96 14.26 -8.09
CA LEU A 260 -3.17 15.34 -8.67
C LEU A 260 -3.99 16.26 -9.58
N GLY A 261 -5.07 15.76 -10.16
CA GLY A 261 -6.05 16.53 -10.95
C GLY A 261 -7.02 17.36 -10.10
N GLY A 262 -7.02 17.16 -8.77
CA GLY A 262 -7.92 17.85 -7.85
C GLY A 262 -9.28 17.19 -7.68
N GLN A 263 -9.49 15.96 -8.20
CA GLN A 263 -10.70 15.19 -7.99
C GLN A 263 -10.73 14.67 -6.54
N ALA A 264 -11.79 15.00 -5.81
CA ALA A 264 -12.01 14.43 -4.48
C ALA A 264 -12.62 13.03 -4.56
N ARG A 265 -12.11 12.16 -3.69
CA ARG A 265 -12.63 10.79 -3.48
C ARG A 265 -12.78 10.52 -1.99
N PHE A 266 -13.81 9.78 -1.65
CA PHE A 266 -14.13 9.37 -0.29
C PHE A 266 -13.92 7.89 -0.11
N GLY A 267 -13.36 7.49 1.01
CA GLY A 267 -13.07 6.09 1.31
C GLY A 267 -11.60 5.87 1.66
N PRO A 268 -11.19 4.60 1.75
CA PRO A 268 -12.05 3.45 1.56
C PRO A 268 -12.85 3.10 2.82
N ASP A 269 -13.96 2.40 2.64
CA ASP A 269 -14.62 1.64 3.71
C ASP A 269 -13.90 0.30 3.97
N VAL A 270 -14.54 -0.58 4.75
CA VAL A 270 -14.08 -1.96 4.96
C VAL A 270 -15.23 -2.92 4.71
N GLN A 271 -15.03 -3.83 3.76
CA GLN A 271 -15.93 -4.93 3.46
C GLN A 271 -15.11 -6.22 3.34
N TRP A 272 -15.33 -7.16 4.23
CA TRP A 272 -14.69 -8.47 4.11
C TRP A 272 -15.32 -9.26 2.97
N VAL A 273 -14.49 -9.83 2.11
CA VAL A 273 -14.89 -10.60 0.93
C VAL A 273 -14.10 -11.90 0.87
N GLU A 274 -14.68 -12.90 0.21
CA GLU A 274 -14.04 -14.22 0.08
C GLU A 274 -13.10 -14.28 -1.13
N SER A 275 -13.38 -13.48 -2.18
CA SER A 275 -12.62 -13.48 -3.42
C SER A 275 -11.67 -12.29 -3.51
N ALA A 276 -10.46 -12.55 -3.99
CA ALA A 276 -9.49 -11.52 -4.38
C ALA A 276 -9.90 -10.75 -5.65
N ASP A 277 -10.97 -11.17 -6.33
CA ASP A 277 -11.40 -10.62 -7.63
C ASP A 277 -12.72 -9.84 -7.55
N ASP A 278 -13.23 -9.57 -6.35
CA ASP A 278 -14.43 -8.75 -6.16
C ASP A 278 -14.10 -7.25 -6.20
N TRP A 279 -13.97 -6.70 -7.39
CA TRP A 279 -13.65 -5.29 -7.65
C TRP A 279 -14.88 -4.39 -7.85
N LEU A 280 -16.10 -4.93 -7.77
CA LEU A 280 -17.31 -4.15 -8.02
C LEU A 280 -17.67 -3.28 -6.81
N VAL A 281 -17.94 -2.01 -7.04
CA VAL A 281 -18.48 -1.10 -6.03
C VAL A 281 -20.00 -1.20 -6.03
N ASP A 282 -20.59 -1.56 -4.89
CA ASP A 282 -22.04 -1.51 -4.72
C ASP A 282 -22.47 -0.04 -4.51
N PRO A 283 -23.27 0.54 -5.43
CA PRO A 283 -23.73 1.93 -5.32
C PRO A 283 -24.51 2.22 -4.02
N ALA A 284 -25.23 1.23 -3.47
CA ALA A 284 -26.00 1.38 -2.25
C ALA A 284 -25.13 1.69 -1.03
N ARG A 285 -23.85 1.29 -1.05
CA ARG A 285 -22.90 1.62 0.03
C ARG A 285 -22.61 3.12 0.13
N GLY A 286 -22.90 3.90 -0.92
CA GLY A 286 -22.74 5.35 -0.90
C GLY A 286 -23.55 6.05 0.19
N GLU A 287 -24.69 5.50 0.59
CA GLU A 287 -25.56 6.13 1.61
C GLU A 287 -24.86 6.29 2.96
N VAL A 288 -24.11 5.27 3.40
CA VAL A 288 -23.40 5.36 4.70
C VAL A 288 -22.23 6.34 4.66
N PHE A 289 -21.75 6.72 3.49
CA PHE A 289 -20.69 7.71 3.34
C PHE A 289 -21.17 9.12 3.63
N TYR A 290 -22.44 9.47 3.29
CA TYR A 290 -22.99 10.81 3.55
C TYR A 290 -22.95 11.16 5.03
N ASP A 291 -23.42 10.28 5.91
CA ASP A 291 -23.43 10.51 7.34
C ASP A 291 -22.03 10.68 7.91
N ALA A 292 -21.09 9.81 7.47
CA ALA A 292 -19.71 9.87 7.92
C ALA A 292 -18.98 11.15 7.45
N VAL A 293 -19.19 11.56 6.21
CA VAL A 293 -18.55 12.74 5.62
C VAL A 293 -19.14 14.03 6.16
N ARG A 294 -20.47 14.12 6.33
CA ARG A 294 -21.15 15.31 6.84
C ARG A 294 -20.75 15.68 8.26
N ARG A 295 -20.14 14.79 9.00
CA ARG A 295 -19.59 15.10 10.34
C ARG A 295 -18.45 16.11 10.28
N TYR A 296 -17.63 16.08 9.22
CA TYR A 296 -16.53 17.02 9.03
C TYR A 296 -16.73 17.97 7.84
N TRP A 297 -17.68 17.65 6.94
CA TRP A 297 -18.10 18.51 5.85
C TRP A 297 -19.63 18.50 5.69
N PRO A 298 -20.35 19.30 6.51
CA PRO A 298 -21.81 19.38 6.43
C PRO A 298 -22.36 19.84 5.07
N GLY A 299 -21.53 20.56 4.30
CA GLY A 299 -21.87 21.05 2.98
C GLY A 299 -21.90 20.01 1.85
N LEU A 300 -21.68 18.71 2.15
CA LEU A 300 -21.77 17.65 1.13
C LEU A 300 -23.19 17.59 0.55
N PRO A 301 -23.37 17.92 -0.77
CA PRO A 301 -24.68 17.89 -1.39
C PRO A 301 -25.25 16.47 -1.50
N ASP A 302 -26.56 16.33 -1.46
CA ASP A 302 -27.22 15.06 -1.74
C ASP A 302 -26.91 14.60 -3.16
N HIS A 303 -26.76 13.29 -3.34
CA HIS A 303 -26.49 12.63 -4.63
C HIS A 303 -25.17 13.04 -5.32
N ALA A 304 -24.25 13.70 -4.59
CA ALA A 304 -22.96 14.14 -5.13
C ALA A 304 -21.91 13.03 -5.20
N LEU A 305 -22.13 11.91 -4.50
CA LEU A 305 -21.20 10.78 -4.49
C LEU A 305 -21.57 9.77 -5.56
N GLN A 306 -20.58 9.43 -6.41
CA GLN A 306 -20.72 8.44 -7.47
C GLN A 306 -19.77 7.26 -7.18
N PRO A 307 -20.18 6.01 -7.45
CA PRO A 307 -19.29 4.86 -7.37
C PRO A 307 -18.03 5.11 -8.19
N GLY A 308 -16.88 4.92 -7.56
CA GLY A 308 -15.57 5.03 -8.19
C GLY A 308 -14.99 3.66 -8.49
N TYR A 309 -14.07 3.22 -7.65
CA TYR A 309 -13.41 1.92 -7.76
C TYR A 309 -13.31 1.25 -6.39
N ALA A 310 -12.95 -0.03 -6.38
CA ALA A 310 -12.60 -0.75 -5.16
C ALA A 310 -11.13 -1.18 -5.19
N GLY A 311 -10.52 -1.20 -4.00
CA GLY A 311 -9.23 -1.84 -3.74
C GLY A 311 -9.41 -2.98 -2.74
N ILE A 312 -8.57 -4.00 -2.79
CA ILE A 312 -8.62 -5.13 -1.85
C ILE A 312 -7.30 -5.18 -1.08
N ARG A 313 -7.38 -5.23 0.25
CA ARG A 313 -6.21 -5.31 1.12
C ARG A 313 -5.93 -6.77 1.50
N PRO A 314 -4.70 -7.29 1.30
CA PRO A 314 -4.29 -8.61 1.78
C PRO A 314 -4.07 -8.55 3.29
N LYS A 315 -5.05 -8.93 4.08
CA LYS A 315 -4.97 -8.96 5.54
C LYS A 315 -4.46 -10.32 6.02
N LEU A 316 -3.60 -10.29 7.04
CA LEU A 316 -3.13 -11.50 7.76
C LEU A 316 -3.93 -11.75 9.05
N HIS A 317 -5.03 -11.04 9.24
CA HIS A 317 -5.94 -11.16 10.37
C HIS A 317 -7.40 -11.09 9.91
N GLY A 318 -8.31 -11.62 10.70
CA GLY A 318 -9.76 -11.54 10.46
C GLY A 318 -10.39 -10.24 10.98
N PRO A 319 -11.72 -10.08 10.80
CA PRO A 319 -12.46 -8.88 11.22
C PRO A 319 -12.41 -8.64 12.73
N ASP A 320 -12.41 -9.71 13.52
CA ASP A 320 -12.45 -9.66 14.99
C ASP A 320 -11.06 -9.83 15.63
N GLU A 321 -10.01 -9.85 14.84
CA GLU A 321 -8.63 -10.03 15.26
C GLU A 321 -7.88 -8.69 15.26
N SER A 322 -6.83 -8.59 16.08
CA SER A 322 -5.96 -7.42 16.10
C SER A 322 -5.24 -7.24 14.77
N ALA A 323 -5.03 -5.98 14.38
CA ALA A 323 -4.25 -5.66 13.20
C ALA A 323 -2.84 -6.26 13.25
N CYS A 324 -2.36 -6.75 12.11
CA CYS A 324 -1.03 -7.33 11.97
C CYS A 324 -0.05 -6.39 11.26
N ASP A 325 1.23 -6.67 11.43
CA ASP A 325 2.32 -6.06 10.71
C ASP A 325 2.48 -6.66 9.29
N PHE A 326 3.37 -6.12 8.48
CA PHE A 326 3.90 -6.80 7.30
C PHE A 326 4.66 -8.06 7.72
N LEU A 327 4.49 -9.13 6.97
CA LEU A 327 5.25 -10.36 7.17
C LEU A 327 6.18 -10.55 5.97
N ILE A 328 7.43 -10.15 6.14
CA ILE A 328 8.50 -10.34 5.15
C ILE A 328 9.42 -11.43 5.67
N GLN A 329 9.48 -12.54 4.97
CA GLN A 329 10.24 -13.71 5.37
C GLN A 329 11.38 -13.98 4.40
N GLY A 330 12.58 -14.14 4.92
CA GLY A 330 13.75 -14.61 4.21
C GLY A 330 14.20 -16.01 4.65
N PRO A 331 15.32 -16.52 4.10
CA PRO A 331 15.83 -17.87 4.39
C PRO A 331 16.04 -18.14 5.88
N ALA A 332 16.47 -17.15 6.66
CA ALA A 332 16.66 -17.28 8.10
C ALA A 332 15.35 -17.58 8.85
N THR A 333 14.18 -17.24 8.30
CA THR A 333 12.87 -17.48 8.92
C THR A 333 12.31 -18.86 8.57
N HIS A 334 12.28 -19.22 7.29
CA HIS A 334 11.61 -20.43 6.81
C HIS A 334 12.58 -21.55 6.34
N GLY A 335 13.88 -21.31 6.36
CA GLY A 335 14.90 -22.31 6.06
C GLY A 335 15.07 -22.65 4.57
N VAL A 336 14.37 -21.97 3.64
CA VAL A 336 14.48 -22.21 2.20
C VAL A 336 15.48 -21.23 1.58
N PRO A 337 16.66 -21.71 1.13
CA PRO A 337 17.68 -20.83 0.53
C PRO A 337 17.14 -20.10 -0.70
N GLY A 338 17.48 -18.82 -0.84
CA GLY A 338 17.13 -18.02 -2.01
C GLY A 338 15.64 -17.67 -2.17
N LEU A 339 14.78 -17.95 -1.18
CA LEU A 339 13.38 -17.55 -1.21
C LEU A 339 13.13 -16.35 -0.30
N VAL A 340 12.41 -15.35 -0.81
CA VAL A 340 11.86 -14.24 -0.01
C VAL A 340 10.37 -14.12 -0.28
N ASN A 341 9.55 -14.13 0.77
CA ASN A 341 8.10 -13.96 0.69
C ASN A 341 7.66 -12.61 1.29
N LEU A 342 6.78 -11.90 0.57
CA LEU A 342 6.19 -10.63 1.00
C LEU A 342 4.69 -10.82 1.22
N PHE A 343 4.27 -11.04 2.47
CA PHE A 343 2.88 -11.25 2.84
C PHE A 343 2.27 -10.04 3.53
N GLY A 344 0.97 -9.83 3.30
CA GLY A 344 0.22 -8.79 4.00
C GLY A 344 0.67 -7.36 3.68
N ILE A 345 1.27 -7.12 2.51
CA ILE A 345 1.71 -5.80 2.10
C ILE A 345 0.49 -4.99 1.64
N GLU A 346 -0.20 -4.41 2.60
CA GLU A 346 -1.30 -3.46 2.44
C GLU A 346 -0.85 -2.01 2.64
N SER A 347 -1.73 -1.07 3.02
CA SER A 347 -1.29 0.27 3.44
C SER A 347 -0.41 0.16 4.71
N PRO A 348 0.75 0.84 4.68
CA PRO A 348 1.26 1.85 3.74
C PRO A 348 2.24 1.33 2.66
N GLY A 349 2.04 0.16 2.08
CA GLY A 349 2.96 -0.51 1.15
C GLY A 349 3.41 0.35 -0.04
N LEU A 350 2.54 1.21 -0.59
CA LEU A 350 2.90 2.15 -1.65
C LEU A 350 4.01 3.11 -1.17
N THR A 351 3.79 3.77 -0.04
CA THR A 351 4.77 4.68 0.57
C THR A 351 6.06 3.95 0.93
N SER A 352 5.94 2.72 1.41
CA SER A 352 7.05 1.91 1.91
C SER A 352 7.81 1.17 0.81
N SER A 353 7.37 1.22 -0.45
CA SER A 353 7.85 0.31 -1.51
C SER A 353 9.36 0.32 -1.71
N LEU A 354 9.99 1.49 -1.71
CA LEU A 354 11.44 1.64 -1.84
C LEU A 354 12.18 1.13 -0.59
N ALA A 355 11.65 1.39 0.60
CA ALA A 355 12.23 0.90 1.86
C ALA A 355 12.04 -0.63 2.02
N ILE A 356 10.93 -1.20 1.52
CA ILE A 356 10.75 -2.66 1.42
C ILE A 356 11.83 -3.26 0.53
N ALA A 357 12.15 -2.61 -0.59
CA ALA A 357 13.20 -3.08 -1.50
C ALA A 357 14.58 -3.11 -0.83
N GLU A 358 14.95 -2.07 -0.08
CA GLU A 358 16.20 -2.07 0.71
C GLU A 358 16.20 -3.15 1.79
N HIS A 359 15.06 -3.35 2.46
CA HIS A 359 14.91 -4.40 3.45
C HIS A 359 15.09 -5.80 2.85
N VAL A 360 14.55 -6.05 1.66
CA VAL A 360 14.75 -7.32 0.92
C VAL A 360 16.23 -7.51 0.56
N LEU A 361 16.92 -6.46 0.08
CA LEU A 361 18.35 -6.53 -0.19
C LEU A 361 19.16 -6.91 1.05
N ALA A 362 18.82 -6.35 2.21
CA ALA A 362 19.48 -6.69 3.47
C ALA A 362 19.25 -8.16 3.86
N LEU A 363 18.03 -8.69 3.70
CA LEU A 363 17.70 -10.08 4.01
C LEU A 363 18.45 -11.13 3.17
N ILE A 364 18.90 -10.76 1.98
CA ILE A 364 19.61 -11.68 1.07
C ILE A 364 21.13 -11.51 1.11
N ALA A 365 21.63 -10.49 1.82
CA ALA A 365 23.07 -10.26 2.01
C ALA A 365 23.64 -11.07 3.18
N ASP A 366 22.78 -11.49 4.10
CA ASP A 366 23.08 -12.34 5.27
C ASP A 366 23.03 -13.83 4.88
#